data_1b08491e1ab3235656cdd2525914562f
#
_entry.id   1b08491e1ab3235656cdd2525914562f
#
_cell.length_a   1.000
_cell.length_b   1.000
_cell.length_c   1.000
_cell.angle_alpha   90.00
_cell.angle_beta   90.00
_cell.angle_gamma   90.00
#
_symmetry.space_group_name_H-M   'P 1'
#
loop_
_entity.id
_entity.type
_entity.pdbx_description
1 polymer ?
#
loop_
_entity_poly.entity_id
_entity_poly.type
_entity_poly.pdbx_seq_one_letter_code
_entity_poly.pdbx_strand_id
1 'polypeptide(L)'
;VAFTGDKALMYKANFCLRTAIRILKPIKHFQAKTADEVYDNIKAIPWEKYLDNTKSFAVDAVVFSNDFRHSKFVAYKVKDAIVDYFRDTTGERPSVRINNPDVLLNIHIAEDRCTLSLDSSGESLHRRGYRQEAVEAPLNEVLAAGMILMTGWKGECDLIDPMCGSGTIP
;
A
#
# COMPACT_ATOMS: atom_id res chain seq x y z
N VAL A 1 -4.57 -11.50 2.61
CA VAL A 1 -5.88 -11.68 3.25
C VAL A 1 -6.82 -10.61 2.71
N ALA A 2 -8.06 -10.98 2.37
CA ALA A 2 -9.09 -10.05 1.91
C ALA A 2 -10.30 -10.12 2.83
N PHE A 3 -11.02 -9.00 2.97
CA PHE A 3 -12.29 -8.90 3.68
C PHE A 3 -13.22 -7.94 2.94
N THR A 4 -14.52 -8.07 3.18
CA THR A 4 -15.54 -7.20 2.60
C THR A 4 -16.19 -6.40 3.71
N GLY A 5 -16.44 -5.12 3.47
CA GLY A 5 -17.08 -4.24 4.42
C GLY A 5 -17.28 -2.83 3.88
N ASP A 6 -17.84 -2.00 4.73
CA ASP A 6 -18.07 -0.59 4.45
C ASP A 6 -16.83 0.28 4.73
N LYS A 7 -16.99 1.58 4.56
CA LYS A 7 -15.92 2.56 4.83
C LYS A 7 -15.54 2.60 6.32
N ALA A 8 -16.49 2.40 7.22
CA ALA A 8 -16.24 2.37 8.67
C ALA A 8 -15.35 1.17 9.04
N LEU A 9 -15.62 0.00 8.45
CA LEU A 9 -14.77 -1.18 8.66
C LEU A 9 -13.35 -0.97 8.11
N MET A 10 -13.18 -0.28 6.98
CA MET A 10 -11.86 0.05 6.44
C MET A 10 -11.06 0.94 7.42
N TYR A 11 -11.68 1.96 8.01
CA TYR A 11 -11.04 2.79 9.04
C TYR A 11 -10.73 1.97 10.31
N LYS A 12 -11.66 1.14 10.76
CA LYS A 12 -11.45 0.25 11.91
C LYS A 12 -10.29 -0.71 11.65
N ALA A 13 -10.16 -1.27 10.45
CA ALA A 13 -9.05 -2.13 10.07
C ALA A 13 -7.70 -1.39 10.15
N ASN A 14 -7.61 -0.17 9.62
CA ASN A 14 -6.40 0.66 9.72
C ASN A 14 -6.02 0.95 11.17
N PHE A 15 -7.00 1.20 12.04
CA PHE A 15 -6.75 1.53 13.44
C PHE A 15 -6.44 0.30 14.30
N CYS A 16 -7.19 -0.79 14.14
CA CYS A 16 -7.14 -1.94 15.05
C CYS A 16 -6.15 -3.03 14.65
N LEU A 17 -5.89 -3.24 13.33
CA LEU A 17 -5.04 -4.34 12.92
C LEU A 17 -3.58 -4.08 13.29
N ARG A 18 -2.96 -5.05 13.96
CA ARG A 18 -1.56 -4.99 14.40
C ARG A 18 -0.62 -5.72 13.46
N THR A 19 -1.14 -6.65 12.66
CA THR A 19 -0.37 -7.53 11.77
C THR A 19 -0.47 -7.15 10.30
N ALA A 20 -1.13 -6.02 9.98
CA ALA A 20 -1.20 -5.49 8.63
C ALA A 20 -0.20 -4.35 8.43
N ILE A 21 0.50 -4.37 7.31
CA ILE A 21 1.41 -3.27 6.91
C ILE A 21 0.63 -2.17 6.17
N ARG A 22 -0.36 -2.56 5.37
CA ARG A 22 -1.21 -1.66 4.58
C ARG A 22 -2.62 -2.23 4.44
N ILE A 23 -3.60 -1.36 4.31
CA ILE A 23 -4.99 -1.68 3.96
C ILE A 23 -5.27 -1.10 2.59
N LEU A 24 -5.42 -1.98 1.61
CA LEU A 24 -5.60 -1.63 0.21
C LEU A 24 -7.07 -1.80 -0.19
N LYS A 25 -7.66 -0.77 -0.81
CA LYS A 25 -9.00 -0.83 -1.40
C LYS A 25 -8.87 -1.04 -2.90
N PRO A 26 -9.24 -2.21 -3.45
CA PRO A 26 -9.19 -2.45 -4.89
C PRO A 26 -10.07 -1.46 -5.67
N ILE A 27 -9.50 -0.92 -6.75
CA ILE A 27 -10.17 -0.06 -7.73
C ILE A 27 -10.56 -0.88 -8.95
N LYS A 28 -9.59 -1.63 -9.49
CA LYS A 28 -9.79 -2.44 -10.71
C LYS A 28 -8.91 -3.69 -10.68
N HIS A 29 -9.51 -4.81 -11.10
CA HIS A 29 -8.80 -6.04 -11.44
C HIS A 29 -8.81 -6.20 -12.97
N PHE A 30 -7.67 -6.58 -13.54
CA PHE A 30 -7.53 -6.80 -14.97
C PHE A 30 -6.37 -7.76 -15.25
N GLN A 31 -6.28 -8.23 -16.50
CA GLN A 31 -5.15 -9.02 -16.97
C GLN A 31 -4.31 -8.18 -17.92
N ALA A 32 -3.00 -8.31 -17.84
CA ALA A 32 -2.04 -7.69 -18.75
C ALA A 32 -0.73 -8.47 -18.75
N LYS A 33 -0.15 -8.62 -19.95
CA LYS A 33 1.16 -9.24 -20.18
C LYS A 33 2.22 -8.22 -20.61
N THR A 34 1.77 -7.04 -21.04
CA THR A 34 2.63 -5.96 -21.50
C THR A 34 2.37 -4.66 -20.73
N ALA A 35 3.38 -3.80 -20.72
CA ALA A 35 3.26 -2.50 -20.07
C ALA A 35 2.24 -1.58 -20.77
N ASP A 36 2.03 -1.77 -22.07
CA ASP A 36 1.05 -0.99 -22.82
C ASP A 36 -0.38 -1.44 -22.50
N GLU A 37 -0.61 -2.74 -22.30
CA GLU A 37 -1.90 -3.23 -21.79
C GLU A 37 -2.20 -2.72 -20.38
N VAL A 38 -1.18 -2.62 -19.52
CA VAL A 38 -1.33 -1.98 -18.19
C VAL A 38 -1.74 -0.52 -18.39
N TYR A 39 -1.02 0.23 -19.22
CA TYR A 39 -1.32 1.63 -19.50
C TYR A 39 -2.77 1.84 -19.98
N ASP A 40 -3.22 1.08 -20.96
CA ASP A 40 -4.57 1.19 -21.54
C ASP A 40 -5.65 0.88 -20.48
N ASN A 41 -5.45 -0.18 -19.70
CA ASN A 41 -6.38 -0.52 -18.63
C ASN A 41 -6.47 0.53 -17.52
N ILE A 42 -5.36 1.18 -17.19
CA ILE A 42 -5.30 2.25 -16.19
C ILE A 42 -5.92 3.53 -16.74
N LYS A 43 -5.62 3.89 -17.99
CA LYS A 43 -6.18 5.08 -18.64
C LYS A 43 -7.70 5.00 -18.81
N ALA A 44 -8.27 3.81 -18.94
CA ALA A 44 -9.71 3.58 -19.05
C ALA A 44 -10.49 3.75 -17.72
N ILE A 45 -9.82 4.02 -16.59
CA ILE A 45 -10.48 4.24 -15.29
C ILE A 45 -11.01 5.68 -15.23
N PRO A 46 -12.23 5.90 -14.73
CA PRO A 46 -12.76 7.26 -14.49
C PRO A 46 -12.08 7.86 -13.25
N TRP A 47 -10.94 8.51 -13.47
CA TRP A 47 -10.05 8.96 -12.40
C TRP A 47 -10.62 10.08 -11.54
N GLU A 48 -11.57 10.87 -12.05
CA GLU A 48 -12.27 11.93 -11.31
C GLU A 48 -12.96 11.44 -10.04
N LYS A 49 -13.21 10.13 -9.92
CA LYS A 49 -13.77 9.51 -8.71
C LYS A 49 -12.74 9.34 -7.57
N TYR A 50 -11.46 9.39 -7.88
CA TYR A 50 -10.38 9.04 -6.97
C TYR A 50 -9.38 10.18 -6.75
N LEU A 51 -9.19 11.00 -7.77
CA LEU A 51 -8.16 12.03 -7.81
C LEU A 51 -8.71 13.26 -8.53
N ASP A 52 -8.28 14.44 -8.14
CA ASP A 52 -8.49 15.71 -8.83
C ASP A 52 -7.15 16.41 -9.08
N ASN A 53 -7.16 17.47 -9.91
CA ASN A 53 -5.93 18.19 -10.28
C ASN A 53 -5.28 18.96 -9.12
N THR A 54 -5.98 19.13 -7.99
CA THR A 54 -5.47 19.84 -6.81
C THR A 54 -4.64 18.94 -5.90
N LYS A 55 -4.80 17.62 -6.03
CA LYS A 55 -4.15 16.61 -5.19
C LYS A 55 -2.91 16.04 -5.86
N SER A 56 -1.92 15.77 -5.02
CA SER A 56 -0.74 15.01 -5.43
C SER A 56 -0.97 13.51 -5.29
N PHE A 57 -0.33 12.72 -6.14
CA PHE A 57 -0.40 11.27 -6.05
C PHE A 57 0.96 10.60 -6.24
N ALA A 58 1.06 9.37 -5.78
CA ALA A 58 2.17 8.47 -6.05
C ALA A 58 1.66 7.06 -6.38
N VAL A 59 2.50 6.28 -7.04
CA VAL A 59 2.22 4.89 -7.39
C VAL A 59 3.34 4.01 -6.88
N ASP A 60 2.99 3.05 -6.02
CA ASP A 60 3.83 1.93 -5.64
C ASP A 60 3.49 0.70 -6.49
N ALA A 61 4.50 -0.06 -6.91
CA ALA A 61 4.30 -1.27 -7.68
C ALA A 61 4.98 -2.47 -7.01
N VAL A 62 4.22 -3.54 -6.85
CA VAL A 62 4.69 -4.84 -6.38
C VAL A 62 4.47 -5.85 -7.50
N VAL A 63 5.54 -6.46 -7.97
CA VAL A 63 5.50 -7.30 -9.17
C VAL A 63 6.13 -8.66 -8.87
N PHE A 64 5.35 -9.70 -9.15
CA PHE A 64 5.74 -11.11 -9.14
C PHE A 64 5.36 -11.72 -10.48
N SER A 65 6.17 -11.48 -11.52
CA SER A 65 5.88 -11.90 -12.90
C SER A 65 7.17 -12.08 -13.68
N ASN A 66 7.15 -13.01 -14.62
CA ASN A 66 8.22 -13.19 -15.59
C ASN A 66 8.17 -12.15 -16.72
N ASP A 67 6.98 -11.63 -17.02
CA ASP A 67 6.76 -10.66 -18.11
C ASP A 67 7.16 -9.23 -17.68
N PHE A 68 7.04 -8.92 -16.40
CA PHE A 68 7.35 -7.61 -15.84
C PHE A 68 8.59 -7.67 -14.93
N ARG A 69 9.75 -7.31 -15.46
CA ARG A 69 11.04 -7.41 -14.74
C ARG A 69 11.33 -6.26 -13.76
N HIS A 70 10.71 -5.10 -13.96
CA HIS A 70 11.01 -3.89 -13.19
C HIS A 70 9.76 -3.23 -12.64
N SER A 71 9.53 -3.34 -11.34
CA SER A 71 8.39 -2.72 -10.66
C SER A 71 8.33 -1.19 -10.85
N LYS A 72 9.48 -0.51 -10.81
CA LYS A 72 9.55 0.94 -11.05
C LYS A 72 9.05 1.33 -12.44
N PHE A 73 9.34 0.53 -13.46
CA PHE A 73 8.86 0.78 -14.82
C PHE A 73 7.34 0.67 -14.89
N VAL A 74 6.75 -0.35 -14.24
CA VAL A 74 5.29 -0.50 -14.13
C VAL A 74 4.67 0.70 -13.41
N ALA A 75 5.25 1.14 -12.29
CA ALA A 75 4.80 2.32 -11.56
C ALA A 75 4.80 3.59 -12.45
N TYR A 76 5.84 3.77 -13.27
CA TYR A 76 5.90 4.89 -14.21
C TYR A 76 4.83 4.80 -15.30
N LYS A 77 4.57 3.62 -15.85
CA LYS A 77 3.50 3.43 -16.85
C LYS A 77 2.12 3.73 -16.27
N VAL A 78 1.84 3.28 -15.04
CA VAL A 78 0.59 3.62 -14.34
C VAL A 78 0.49 5.12 -14.10
N LYS A 79 1.56 5.76 -13.63
CA LYS A 79 1.63 7.22 -13.44
C LYS A 79 1.37 7.96 -14.76
N ASP A 80 2.02 7.56 -15.86
CA ASP A 80 1.86 8.21 -17.16
C ASP A 80 0.42 8.07 -17.68
N ALA A 81 -0.21 6.89 -17.51
CA ALA A 81 -1.59 6.68 -17.90
C ALA A 81 -2.58 7.62 -17.14
N ILE A 82 -2.34 7.84 -15.85
CA ILE A 82 -3.15 8.75 -15.02
C ILE A 82 -2.95 10.20 -15.47
N VAL A 83 -1.70 10.61 -15.64
CA VAL A 83 -1.35 11.97 -16.07
C VAL A 83 -1.94 12.27 -17.46
N ASP A 84 -1.84 11.32 -18.38
CA ASP A 84 -2.39 11.47 -19.75
C ASP A 84 -3.92 11.48 -19.74
N TYR A 85 -4.57 10.71 -18.86
CA TYR A 85 -6.02 10.78 -18.68
C TYR A 85 -6.46 12.22 -18.33
N PHE A 86 -5.84 12.82 -17.31
CA PHE A 86 -6.20 14.18 -16.90
C PHE A 86 -5.83 15.24 -17.95
N ARG A 87 -4.68 15.11 -18.59
CA ARG A 87 -4.30 16.01 -19.69
C ARG A 87 -5.30 15.96 -20.83
N ASP A 88 -5.79 14.78 -21.20
CA ASP A 88 -6.72 14.61 -22.31
C ASP A 88 -8.14 15.07 -21.94
N THR A 89 -8.55 14.97 -20.65
CA THR A 89 -9.90 15.32 -20.20
C THR A 89 -10.03 16.75 -19.68
N THR A 90 -9.02 17.28 -19.01
CA THR A 90 -9.07 18.60 -18.34
C THR A 90 -8.06 19.59 -18.88
N GLY A 91 -7.11 19.14 -19.69
CA GLY A 91 -5.98 19.97 -20.16
C GLY A 91 -4.88 20.20 -19.12
N GLU A 92 -5.07 19.75 -17.88
CA GLU A 92 -4.16 19.94 -16.77
C GLU A 92 -3.55 18.61 -16.31
N ARG A 93 -2.48 18.70 -15.51
CA ARG A 93 -1.77 17.53 -15.00
C ARG A 93 -1.85 17.52 -13.48
N PRO A 94 -2.25 16.41 -12.83
CA PRO A 94 -2.16 16.29 -11.39
C PRO A 94 -0.67 16.23 -10.96
N SER A 95 -0.39 16.73 -9.76
CA SER A 95 0.97 16.72 -9.20
C SER A 95 1.37 15.31 -8.81
N VAL A 96 2.60 14.91 -9.16
CA VAL A 96 3.20 13.65 -8.72
C VAL A 96 4.19 13.94 -7.60
N ARG A 97 3.96 13.36 -6.41
CA ARG A 97 4.80 13.55 -5.24
C ARG A 97 5.12 12.21 -4.59
N ILE A 98 6.38 11.83 -4.57
CA ILE A 98 6.82 10.55 -4.00
C ILE A 98 6.73 10.57 -2.47
N ASN A 99 7.13 11.68 -1.85
CA ASN A 99 7.11 11.83 -0.40
C ASN A 99 5.80 12.50 0.02
N ASN A 100 5.05 11.83 0.90
CA ASN A 100 3.80 12.30 1.47
C ASN A 100 2.78 12.78 0.41
N PRO A 101 2.37 11.90 -0.53
CA PRO A 101 1.33 12.20 -1.50
C PRO A 101 -0.04 12.27 -0.82
N ASP A 102 -0.97 13.05 -1.38
CA ASP A 102 -2.36 13.07 -0.91
C ASP A 102 -3.10 11.77 -1.23
N VAL A 103 -2.73 11.13 -2.34
CA VAL A 103 -3.29 9.85 -2.78
C VAL A 103 -2.16 8.89 -3.12
N LEU A 104 -2.12 7.75 -2.42
CA LEU A 104 -1.19 6.67 -2.72
C LEU A 104 -1.93 5.53 -3.41
N LEU A 105 -1.44 5.14 -4.57
CA LEU A 105 -1.94 4.03 -5.35
C LEU A 105 -0.97 2.87 -5.28
N ASN A 106 -1.49 1.65 -5.28
CA ASN A 106 -0.68 0.45 -5.33
C ASN A 106 -1.13 -0.42 -6.51
N ILE A 107 -0.19 -0.79 -7.37
CA ILE A 107 -0.41 -1.81 -8.39
C ILE A 107 0.31 -3.10 -7.99
N HIS A 108 -0.45 -4.17 -7.86
CA HIS A 108 0.07 -5.50 -7.61
C HIS A 108 -0.12 -6.36 -8.87
N ILE A 109 0.97 -6.94 -9.34
CA ILE A 109 0.98 -7.86 -10.49
C ILE A 109 1.47 -9.23 -10.01
N ALA A 110 0.64 -10.24 -10.18
CA ALA A 110 0.96 -11.65 -9.95
C ALA A 110 0.78 -12.40 -11.27
N GLU A 111 1.89 -12.75 -11.91
CA GLU A 111 1.96 -13.23 -13.28
C GLU A 111 1.29 -12.24 -14.26
N ASP A 112 0.13 -12.56 -14.83
CA ASP A 112 -0.66 -11.69 -15.72
C ASP A 112 -1.82 -10.98 -15.02
N ARG A 113 -2.06 -11.29 -13.71
CA ARG A 113 -3.17 -10.72 -12.94
C ARG A 113 -2.74 -9.43 -12.27
N CYS A 114 -3.35 -8.34 -12.67
CA CYS A 114 -3.09 -7.00 -12.17
C CYS A 114 -4.23 -6.54 -11.26
N THR A 115 -3.88 -5.96 -10.13
CA THR A 115 -4.83 -5.31 -9.22
C THR A 115 -4.34 -3.91 -8.90
N LEU A 116 -5.09 -2.91 -9.32
CA LEU A 116 -4.89 -1.53 -8.89
C LEU A 116 -5.72 -1.26 -7.64
N SER A 117 -5.10 -0.68 -6.64
CA SER A 117 -5.74 -0.37 -5.35
C SER A 117 -5.40 1.04 -4.88
N LEU A 118 -6.33 1.63 -4.13
CA LEU A 118 -6.08 2.82 -3.31
C LEU A 118 -5.50 2.37 -1.97
N ASP A 119 -4.38 2.92 -1.56
CA ASP A 119 -3.84 2.72 -0.21
C ASP A 119 -4.60 3.63 0.77
N SER A 120 -5.30 3.01 1.71
CA SER A 120 -6.05 3.74 2.73
C SER A 120 -5.25 4.02 4.00
N SER A 121 -4.02 3.51 4.08
CA SER A 121 -3.19 3.60 5.28
C SER A 121 -2.31 4.86 5.31
N GLY A 122 -1.97 5.42 4.15
CA GLY A 122 -1.00 6.49 4.04
C GLY A 122 0.41 5.99 4.33
N GLU A 123 0.95 6.29 5.52
CA GLU A 123 2.18 5.66 5.96
C GLU A 123 1.99 4.17 6.28
N SER A 124 3.09 3.42 6.21
CA SER A 124 3.06 2.00 6.56
C SER A 124 2.69 1.81 8.03
N LEU A 125 1.70 0.95 8.30
CA LEU A 125 1.11 0.74 9.62
C LEU A 125 2.07 0.16 10.68
N HIS A 126 3.29 -0.26 10.30
CA HIS A 126 4.32 -0.60 11.28
C HIS A 126 4.90 0.62 11.98
N ARG A 127 4.77 1.82 11.39
CA ARG A 127 5.26 3.09 11.96
C ARG A 127 4.17 3.77 12.79
N ARG A 128 3.77 3.16 13.90
CA ARG A 128 2.70 3.73 14.75
C ARG A 128 3.22 4.71 15.81
N GLY A 129 4.54 4.95 15.85
CA GLY A 129 5.14 5.99 16.69
C GLY A 129 5.31 5.63 18.16
N TYR A 130 5.10 4.39 18.59
CA TYR A 130 5.32 4.01 19.99
C TYR A 130 6.79 3.68 20.30
N ARG A 131 7.62 3.46 19.30
CA ARG A 131 9.06 3.28 19.50
C ARG A 131 9.71 4.63 19.83
N GLN A 132 10.34 4.72 20.99
CA GLN A 132 11.02 5.95 21.45
C GLN A 132 12.49 6.00 21.06
N GLU A 133 13.15 4.83 20.97
CA GLU A 133 14.57 4.73 20.64
C GLU A 133 14.78 3.95 19.35
N ALA A 134 15.64 4.46 18.49
CA ALA A 134 16.07 3.78 17.27
C ALA A 134 17.40 3.06 17.53
N VAL A 135 17.40 1.76 17.31
CA VAL A 135 18.62 0.95 17.25
C VAL A 135 18.93 0.56 15.81
N GLU A 136 20.16 0.14 15.55
CA GLU A 136 20.54 -0.42 14.27
C GLU A 136 19.74 -1.72 14.01
N ALA A 137 19.02 -1.79 12.87
CA ALA A 137 18.21 -2.93 12.45
C ALA A 137 17.15 -3.42 13.48
N PRO A 138 16.19 -2.58 13.89
CA PRO A 138 15.16 -2.99 14.85
C PRO A 138 14.18 -4.01 14.26
N LEU A 139 13.59 -4.87 15.10
CA LEU A 139 12.53 -5.78 14.69
C LEU A 139 11.33 -4.99 14.16
N ASN A 140 10.70 -5.47 13.09
CA ASN A 140 9.49 -4.85 12.54
C ASN A 140 8.31 -5.04 13.50
N GLU A 141 7.60 -3.96 13.83
CA GLU A 141 6.51 -3.94 14.81
C GLU A 141 5.33 -4.84 14.44
N VAL A 142 5.02 -4.95 13.14
CA VAL A 142 3.97 -5.85 12.62
C VAL A 142 4.39 -7.31 12.80
N LEU A 143 5.67 -7.63 12.60
CA LEU A 143 6.22 -8.96 12.82
C LEU A 143 6.21 -9.29 14.32
N ALA A 144 6.66 -8.38 15.18
CA ALA A 144 6.62 -8.54 16.63
C ALA A 144 5.20 -8.84 17.13
N ALA A 145 4.22 -8.05 16.69
CA ALA A 145 2.82 -8.28 17.03
C ALA A 145 2.31 -9.66 16.55
N GLY A 146 2.72 -10.08 15.34
CA GLY A 146 2.39 -11.41 14.83
C GLY A 146 2.99 -12.54 15.67
N MET A 147 4.24 -12.40 16.10
CA MET A 147 4.91 -13.38 16.97
C MET A 147 4.19 -13.50 18.31
N ILE A 148 3.84 -12.40 18.96
CA ILE A 148 3.08 -12.43 20.23
C ILE A 148 1.72 -13.11 20.04
N LEU A 149 0.98 -12.76 19.00
CA LEU A 149 -0.32 -13.38 18.72
C LEU A 149 -0.20 -14.91 18.49
N MET A 150 0.88 -15.36 17.87
CA MET A 150 1.13 -16.79 17.64
C MET A 150 1.44 -17.56 18.93
N THR A 151 1.91 -16.92 19.99
CA THR A 151 2.10 -17.58 21.30
C THR A 151 0.78 -17.87 22.01
N GLY A 152 -0.30 -17.21 21.62
CA GLY A 152 -1.59 -17.28 22.30
C GLY A 152 -1.64 -16.51 23.62
N TRP A 153 -0.56 -15.81 23.99
CA TRP A 153 -0.51 -15.03 25.24
C TRP A 153 -1.56 -13.89 25.24
N LYS A 154 -2.27 -13.76 26.35
CA LYS A 154 -3.37 -12.79 26.55
C LYS A 154 -3.14 -11.82 27.71
N GLY A 155 -1.92 -11.79 28.24
CA GLY A 155 -1.60 -10.97 29.41
C GLY A 155 -1.88 -11.67 30.76
N GLU A 156 -2.09 -12.99 30.76
CA GLU A 156 -2.38 -13.77 31.96
C GLU A 156 -1.14 -14.09 32.81
N CYS A 157 0.04 -13.93 32.25
CA CYS A 157 1.32 -14.10 32.95
C CYS A 157 2.35 -13.11 32.43
N ASP A 158 3.48 -13.00 33.11
CA ASP A 158 4.57 -12.13 32.67
C ASP A 158 5.16 -12.59 31.36
N LEU A 159 5.53 -11.63 30.50
CA LEU A 159 6.29 -11.83 29.28
C LEU A 159 7.72 -11.36 29.51
N ILE A 160 8.68 -12.25 29.25
CA ILE A 160 10.11 -11.94 29.38
C ILE A 160 10.77 -12.05 28.02
N ASP A 161 11.39 -10.97 27.56
CA ASP A 161 12.25 -10.95 26.40
C ASP A 161 13.70 -10.70 26.84
N PRO A 162 14.53 -11.77 26.94
CA PRO A 162 15.90 -11.66 27.41
C PRO A 162 16.85 -10.98 26.42
N MET A 163 16.37 -10.72 25.19
CA MET A 163 17.15 -10.09 24.11
C MET A 163 16.38 -8.94 23.48
N CYS A 164 15.71 -8.15 24.29
CA CYS A 164 14.70 -7.17 23.87
C CYS A 164 15.21 -6.07 22.92
N GLY A 165 16.50 -5.82 22.85
CA GLY A 165 17.06 -4.74 22.02
C GLY A 165 16.47 -3.38 22.40
N SER A 166 15.77 -2.74 21.45
CA SER A 166 15.05 -1.48 21.66
C SER A 166 13.65 -1.64 22.25
N GLY A 167 13.29 -2.80 22.76
CA GLY A 167 11.97 -3.04 23.34
C GLY A 167 10.84 -3.05 22.29
N THR A 168 11.01 -3.75 21.18
CA THR A 168 9.94 -3.82 20.16
C THR A 168 8.82 -4.79 20.56
N ILE A 169 9.13 -5.83 21.35
CA ILE A 169 8.16 -6.83 21.82
C ILE A 169 7.50 -6.38 23.13
N PRO A 170 8.25 -5.96 24.18
CA PRO A 170 7.68 -5.45 25.43
C PRO A 170 6.90 -4.17 25.29
#